data_6abe191e2cd5c9a5815f59d233aa81e7
#
_entry.id   6abe191e2cd5c9a5815f59d233aa81e7
#
_cell.length_a   1.000
_cell.length_b   1.000
_cell.length_c   1.000
_cell.angle_alpha   90.00
_cell.angle_beta   90.00
_cell.angle_gamma   90.00
#
_symmetry.space_group_name_H-M   'P 1'
#
loop_
_entity.id
_entity.type
_entity.pdbx_description
1 polymer ?
#
loop_
_entity_poly.entity_id
_entity_poly.type
_entity_poly.pdbx_seq_one_letter_code
_entity_poly.pdbx_strand_id
1 'polypeptide(L)'
;LSSSAMYSGEQMATGPRYCPSIEDKVYKFNQNPSHVLQLEPEWTMSEQIYVNGFSTSLEEKIQLKSLKTVSGLENVEFIRPGYAIEYDFFYPSQLKNTLESKAISGLFMAGQINGTSGYEEASSQGIIAGINASCFILDENPLILKRDDAYIGVLIDDLILKDTNEPYRMFTSRAEYRLQLRSSNADQRLLKKTKEYNLLDEKTVEKLSEKIEKTTNLVKYLENNNIYPEKINSRLEELDEKIIKEPTRMSNILKRPKVSISDMKIANEENKNVLTNHMKEEILFEAETIIKYSGYINRQKD
;
A
#
# COMPACT_ATOMS: atom_id res chain seq x y z
N LEU A 1 -5.59 29.44 -19.52
CA LEU A 1 -4.26 28.99 -19.10
C LEU A 1 -3.32 30.14 -18.79
N SER A 2 -3.35 31.23 -19.60
CA SER A 2 -2.48 32.41 -19.39
C SER A 2 -2.67 33.14 -18.05
N SER A 3 -3.79 32.92 -17.38
CA SER A 3 -4.13 33.44 -16.04
C SER A 3 -4.01 32.40 -14.92
N SER A 4 -3.46 31.24 -15.22
CA SER A 4 -3.16 30.24 -14.20
C SER A 4 -1.79 30.51 -13.61
N ALA A 5 -1.68 30.66 -12.31
CA ALA A 5 -0.40 30.83 -11.61
C ALA A 5 0.60 29.71 -11.95
N MET A 6 0.10 28.49 -12.16
CA MET A 6 0.90 27.33 -12.54
C MET A 6 1.50 27.43 -13.95
N TYR A 7 0.81 28.09 -14.90
CA TYR A 7 1.21 28.19 -16.31
C TYR A 7 1.72 29.58 -16.70
N SER A 8 1.49 30.60 -15.89
CA SER A 8 2.02 31.97 -16.10
C SER A 8 3.49 32.14 -15.67
N GLY A 9 4.02 31.18 -14.90
CA GLY A 9 5.34 31.25 -14.29
C GLY A 9 5.38 32.02 -12.97
N GLU A 10 4.21 32.41 -12.43
CA GLU A 10 4.11 33.08 -11.13
C GLU A 10 4.32 32.10 -9.96
N GLN A 11 3.94 30.83 -10.15
CA GLN A 11 4.20 29.77 -9.17
C GLN A 11 5.62 29.23 -9.36
N MET A 12 6.49 29.49 -8.41
CA MET A 12 7.88 29.05 -8.42
C MET A 12 8.10 27.67 -7.76
N ALA A 13 7.13 27.20 -6.99
CA ALA A 13 7.20 25.93 -6.28
C ALA A 13 6.57 24.78 -7.07
N THR A 14 6.99 23.55 -6.75
CA THR A 14 6.45 22.33 -7.34
C THR A 14 5.10 22.01 -6.71
N GLY A 15 4.04 21.94 -7.53
CA GLY A 15 2.72 21.51 -7.08
C GLY A 15 2.64 20.00 -6.76
N PRO A 16 1.51 19.52 -6.19
CA PRO A 16 1.32 18.12 -5.84
C PRO A 16 1.37 17.24 -7.10
N ARG A 17 2.10 16.13 -6.98
CA ARG A 17 2.20 15.13 -8.05
C ARG A 17 0.96 14.24 -8.04
N TYR A 18 0.49 13.82 -9.22
CA TYR A 18 -0.66 12.90 -9.42
C TYR A 18 -2.05 13.45 -9.04
N CYS A 19 -2.18 14.74 -8.78
CA CYS A 19 -3.47 15.43 -8.69
C CYS A 19 -3.56 16.45 -9.84
N PRO A 20 -3.87 16.02 -11.07
CA PRO A 20 -3.91 16.94 -12.20
C PRO A 20 -4.99 17.99 -11.99
N SER A 21 -4.60 19.26 -12.06
CA SER A 21 -5.53 20.39 -12.04
C SER A 21 -6.41 20.38 -13.28
N ILE A 22 -7.47 21.19 -13.30
CA ILE A 22 -8.28 21.35 -14.51
C ILE A 22 -7.44 21.92 -15.65
N GLU A 23 -6.44 22.75 -15.34
CA GLU A 23 -5.49 23.28 -16.30
C GLU A 23 -4.64 22.17 -16.93
N ASP A 24 -4.15 21.23 -16.12
CA ASP A 24 -3.43 20.04 -16.61
C ASP A 24 -4.32 19.17 -17.48
N LYS A 25 -5.59 18.98 -17.08
CA LYS A 25 -6.56 18.20 -17.85
C LYS A 25 -6.79 18.81 -19.23
N VAL A 26 -6.94 20.12 -19.28
CA VAL A 26 -7.16 20.85 -20.53
C VAL A 26 -5.90 20.94 -21.41
N TYR A 27 -4.72 21.04 -20.80
CA TYR A 27 -3.47 21.21 -21.54
C TYR A 27 -2.78 19.88 -21.89
N LYS A 28 -2.55 19.03 -20.89
CA LYS A 28 -1.78 17.77 -21.07
C LYS A 28 -2.66 16.62 -21.56
N PHE A 29 -3.95 16.64 -21.25
CA PHE A 29 -4.90 15.56 -21.58
C PHE A 29 -6.02 16.04 -22.53
N ASN A 30 -5.70 16.96 -23.42
CA ASN A 30 -6.63 17.55 -24.39
C ASN A 30 -7.17 16.56 -25.43
N GLN A 31 -6.53 15.39 -25.58
CA GLN A 31 -7.01 14.30 -26.42
C GLN A 31 -8.27 13.62 -25.85
N ASN A 32 -8.55 13.79 -24.58
CA ASN A 32 -9.74 13.25 -23.97
C ASN A 32 -10.94 14.15 -24.30
N PRO A 33 -12.04 13.60 -24.81
CA PRO A 33 -13.22 14.39 -25.21
C PRO A 33 -13.95 15.02 -24.02
N SER A 34 -13.77 14.46 -22.81
CA SER A 34 -14.38 14.94 -21.57
C SER A 34 -13.55 14.55 -20.35
N HIS A 35 -13.80 15.24 -19.25
CA HIS A 35 -13.25 14.93 -17.94
C HIS A 35 -14.37 14.84 -16.91
N VAL A 36 -14.29 13.84 -16.03
CA VAL A 36 -15.31 13.63 -15.00
C VAL A 36 -15.11 14.61 -13.85
N LEU A 37 -16.21 15.22 -13.42
CA LEU A 37 -16.34 15.91 -12.13
C LEU A 37 -17.27 15.10 -11.26
N GLN A 38 -16.93 14.96 -9.99
CA GLN A 38 -17.76 14.27 -8.98
C GLN A 38 -18.27 15.33 -8.01
N LEU A 39 -19.58 15.34 -7.80
CA LEU A 39 -20.25 16.22 -6.87
C LEU A 39 -20.55 15.44 -5.59
N GLU A 40 -19.88 15.79 -4.53
CA GLU A 40 -19.91 15.05 -3.27
C GLU A 40 -20.47 15.95 -2.15
N PRO A 41 -21.63 15.62 -1.53
CA PRO A 41 -22.07 16.32 -0.34
C PRO A 41 -21.00 16.24 0.76
N GLU A 42 -20.64 17.36 1.38
CA GLU A 42 -19.59 17.42 2.42
C GLU A 42 -19.92 16.53 3.63
N TRP A 43 -21.23 16.34 3.92
CA TRP A 43 -21.73 15.39 4.92
C TRP A 43 -23.16 14.99 4.57
N THR A 44 -23.70 14.03 5.28
CA THR A 44 -25.09 13.61 5.12
C THR A 44 -26.05 14.79 5.26
N MET A 45 -26.90 15.03 4.26
CA MET A 45 -27.84 16.16 4.18
C MET A 45 -27.18 17.54 4.05
N SER A 46 -25.92 17.62 3.67
CA SER A 46 -25.24 18.88 3.38
C SER A 46 -25.80 19.56 2.14
N GLU A 47 -26.02 20.88 2.24
CA GLU A 47 -26.26 21.74 1.07
C GLU A 47 -24.94 22.17 0.40
N GLN A 48 -23.81 21.94 1.06
CA GLN A 48 -22.48 22.20 0.53
C GLN A 48 -22.01 20.99 -0.26
N ILE A 49 -21.58 21.24 -1.49
CA ILE A 49 -21.11 20.22 -2.43
C ILE A 49 -19.63 20.45 -2.72
N TYR A 50 -18.80 19.46 -2.44
CA TYR A 50 -17.43 19.44 -2.89
C TYR A 50 -17.36 19.03 -4.37
N VAL A 51 -16.64 19.80 -5.17
CA VAL A 51 -16.46 19.51 -6.60
C VAL A 51 -15.12 18.80 -6.79
N ASN A 52 -15.12 17.48 -6.70
CA ASN A 52 -13.96 16.65 -6.92
C ASN A 52 -13.62 16.61 -8.42
N GLY A 53 -12.33 16.69 -8.73
CA GLY A 53 -11.85 16.69 -10.10
C GLY A 53 -11.73 18.06 -10.77
N PHE A 54 -12.03 19.14 -10.02
CA PHE A 54 -11.89 20.54 -10.47
C PHE A 54 -10.82 21.29 -9.67
N SER A 55 -9.75 20.61 -9.25
CA SER A 55 -8.59 21.28 -8.62
C SER A 55 -8.00 22.32 -9.57
N THR A 56 -7.74 23.53 -9.09
CA THR A 56 -7.32 24.64 -9.95
C THR A 56 -6.57 25.73 -9.19
N SER A 57 -5.64 26.38 -9.88
CA SER A 57 -4.94 27.59 -9.43
C SER A 57 -5.43 28.86 -10.11
N LEU A 58 -6.51 28.77 -10.90
CA LEU A 58 -7.11 29.94 -11.58
C LEU A 58 -7.71 30.93 -10.57
N GLU A 59 -7.82 32.17 -11.00
CA GLU A 59 -8.56 33.19 -10.24
C GLU A 59 -10.03 32.78 -10.00
N GLU A 60 -10.59 33.12 -8.85
CA GLU A 60 -11.95 32.77 -8.45
C GLU A 60 -13.01 33.07 -9.51
N LYS A 61 -12.93 34.27 -10.13
CA LYS A 61 -13.87 34.67 -11.18
C LYS A 61 -13.85 33.75 -12.39
N ILE A 62 -12.67 33.23 -12.73
CA ILE A 62 -12.48 32.31 -13.86
C ILE A 62 -12.98 30.94 -13.49
N GLN A 63 -12.72 30.50 -12.28
CA GLN A 63 -13.25 29.23 -11.74
C GLN A 63 -14.77 29.20 -11.81
N LEU A 64 -15.43 30.23 -11.29
CA LEU A 64 -16.89 30.34 -11.27
C LEU A 64 -17.47 30.37 -12.71
N LYS A 65 -16.84 31.16 -13.61
CA LYS A 65 -17.25 31.19 -15.00
C LYS A 65 -17.11 29.84 -15.68
N SER A 66 -16.04 29.12 -15.38
CA SER A 66 -15.80 27.79 -15.94
C SER A 66 -16.81 26.76 -15.44
N LEU A 67 -17.10 26.74 -14.15
CA LEU A 67 -18.10 25.83 -13.58
C LEU A 67 -19.50 26.10 -14.14
N LYS A 68 -19.88 27.37 -14.33
CA LYS A 68 -21.19 27.72 -14.91
C LYS A 68 -21.37 27.29 -16.38
N THR A 69 -20.31 26.84 -17.05
CA THR A 69 -20.43 26.22 -18.39
C THR A 69 -20.73 24.72 -18.32
N VAL A 70 -20.66 24.11 -17.15
CA VAL A 70 -20.97 22.70 -16.95
C VAL A 70 -22.49 22.53 -16.80
N SER A 71 -23.06 21.62 -17.59
CA SER A 71 -24.52 21.35 -17.53
C SER A 71 -24.95 20.94 -16.12
N GLY A 72 -25.97 21.65 -15.60
CA GLY A 72 -26.48 21.47 -14.24
C GLY A 72 -25.78 22.34 -13.18
N LEU A 73 -24.75 23.11 -13.53
CA LEU A 73 -24.02 24.01 -12.62
C LEU A 73 -24.18 25.49 -13.01
N GLU A 74 -25.14 25.83 -13.85
CA GLU A 74 -25.34 27.19 -14.38
C GLU A 74 -25.58 28.25 -13.28
N ASN A 75 -26.21 27.82 -12.16
CA ASN A 75 -26.56 28.68 -11.04
C ASN A 75 -25.69 28.44 -9.80
N VAL A 76 -24.54 27.79 -9.97
CA VAL A 76 -23.64 27.49 -8.84
C VAL A 76 -23.12 28.78 -8.21
N GLU A 77 -23.00 28.75 -6.88
CA GLU A 77 -22.35 29.79 -6.08
C GLU A 77 -21.21 29.18 -5.27
N PHE A 78 -20.09 29.91 -5.13
CA PHE A 78 -18.97 29.45 -4.32
C PHE A 78 -19.17 29.74 -2.83
N ILE A 79 -18.92 28.71 -2.02
CA ILE A 79 -18.67 28.87 -0.59
C ILE A 79 -17.17 29.10 -0.39
N ARG A 80 -16.34 28.35 -1.14
CA ARG A 80 -14.89 28.48 -1.16
C ARG A 80 -14.35 28.13 -2.54
N PRO A 81 -13.56 29.00 -3.18
CA PRO A 81 -12.89 28.67 -4.44
C PRO A 81 -11.73 27.71 -4.22
N GLY A 82 -11.29 27.05 -5.29
CA GLY A 82 -10.01 26.36 -5.35
C GLY A 82 -8.85 27.33 -5.17
N TYR A 83 -7.70 26.82 -4.74
CA TYR A 83 -6.51 27.63 -4.47
C TYR A 83 -5.23 26.89 -4.92
N ALA A 84 -4.20 27.66 -5.27
CA ALA A 84 -2.88 27.12 -5.51
C ALA A 84 -2.23 26.69 -4.19
N ILE A 85 -1.52 25.55 -4.23
CA ILE A 85 -0.74 25.07 -3.10
C ILE A 85 0.73 25.07 -3.50
N GLU A 86 1.54 25.71 -2.70
CA GLU A 86 2.99 25.68 -2.76
C GLU A 86 3.54 24.93 -1.55
N TYR A 87 4.50 24.02 -1.79
CA TYR A 87 5.06 23.18 -0.75
C TYR A 87 6.50 23.60 -0.45
N ASP A 88 6.74 23.96 0.80
CA ASP A 88 8.09 24.00 1.32
C ASP A 88 8.54 22.58 1.71
N PHE A 89 9.78 22.25 1.39
CA PHE A 89 10.39 20.99 1.80
C PHE A 89 11.89 21.14 2.03
N PHE A 90 12.43 20.21 2.81
CA PHE A 90 13.86 20.06 3.00
C PHE A 90 14.34 18.80 2.28
N TYR A 91 15.55 18.84 1.72
CA TYR A 91 16.12 17.66 1.09
C TYR A 91 16.27 16.52 2.10
N PRO A 92 15.64 15.36 1.87
CA PRO A 92 15.65 14.25 2.81
C PRO A 92 17.04 13.65 3.08
N SER A 93 18.01 13.90 2.20
CA SER A 93 19.42 13.55 2.44
C SER A 93 20.01 14.17 3.71
N GLN A 94 19.36 15.19 4.29
CA GLN A 94 19.69 15.77 5.60
C GLN A 94 19.22 14.91 6.78
N LEU A 95 18.46 13.84 6.53
CA LEU A 95 17.94 12.96 7.57
C LEU A 95 18.77 11.68 7.71
N LYS A 96 18.74 11.12 8.91
CA LYS A 96 19.18 9.74 9.20
C LYS A 96 18.05 8.76 8.80
N ASN A 97 18.35 7.46 8.78
CA ASN A 97 17.35 6.41 8.55
C ASN A 97 16.22 6.40 9.61
N THR A 98 16.44 7.05 10.73
CA THR A 98 15.48 7.26 11.82
C THR A 98 14.49 8.39 11.53
N LEU A 99 14.68 9.14 10.44
CA LEU A 99 14.05 10.42 10.12
C LEU A 99 14.43 11.57 11.07
N GLU A 100 15.47 11.39 11.88
CA GLU A 100 16.08 12.46 12.67
C GLU A 100 16.99 13.32 11.78
N SER A 101 16.98 14.62 11.99
CA SER A 101 17.89 15.56 11.34
C SER A 101 19.37 15.25 11.68
N LYS A 102 20.24 15.28 10.68
CA LYS A 102 21.69 15.17 10.89
C LYS A 102 22.28 16.41 11.56
N ALA A 103 21.64 17.56 11.38
CA ALA A 103 22.11 18.85 11.88
C ALA A 103 21.60 19.19 13.28
N ILE A 104 20.40 18.73 13.62
CA ILE A 104 19.74 19.09 14.88
C ILE A 104 19.32 17.80 15.58
N SER A 105 19.97 17.51 16.70
CA SER A 105 19.62 16.33 17.51
C SER A 105 18.24 16.44 18.11
N GLY A 106 17.46 15.35 18.07
CA GLY A 106 16.10 15.29 18.59
C GLY A 106 15.03 15.90 17.67
N LEU A 107 15.41 16.44 16.49
CA LEU A 107 14.46 16.92 15.49
C LEU A 107 14.15 15.82 14.48
N PHE A 108 12.92 15.32 14.51
CA PHE A 108 12.41 14.32 13.56
C PHE A 108 11.45 14.97 12.57
N MET A 109 11.56 14.59 11.29
CA MET A 109 10.75 15.16 10.21
C MET A 109 9.94 14.06 9.50
N ALA A 110 8.70 14.34 9.16
CA ALA A 110 7.84 13.37 8.48
C ALA A 110 6.85 14.05 7.53
N GLY A 111 6.54 13.36 6.42
CA GLY A 111 5.51 13.78 5.49
C GLY A 111 6.00 14.77 4.45
N GLN A 112 5.16 15.76 4.15
CA GLN A 112 5.37 16.72 3.07
C GLN A 112 6.69 17.50 3.21
N ILE A 113 7.10 17.82 4.43
CA ILE A 113 8.35 18.53 4.71
C ILE A 113 9.59 17.78 4.17
N ASN A 114 9.47 16.48 3.95
CA ASN A 114 10.49 15.60 3.36
C ASN A 114 10.29 15.38 1.85
N GLY A 115 9.52 16.23 1.18
CA GLY A 115 9.31 16.15 -0.26
C GLY A 115 8.39 15.00 -0.70
N THR A 116 7.48 14.55 0.15
CA THR A 116 6.43 13.58 -0.20
C THR A 116 5.06 14.25 -0.26
N SER A 117 4.18 13.81 -1.16
CA SER A 117 2.84 14.42 -1.33
C SER A 117 1.68 13.45 -1.11
N GLY A 118 1.93 12.18 -0.76
CA GLY A 118 0.89 11.17 -0.54
C GLY A 118 0.56 10.98 0.94
N TYR A 119 -0.70 10.65 1.23
CA TYR A 119 -1.15 10.35 2.60
C TYR A 119 -0.43 9.15 3.19
N GLU A 120 -0.26 8.10 2.40
CA GLU A 120 0.40 6.86 2.80
C GLU A 120 1.88 7.10 3.11
N GLU A 121 2.56 7.90 2.30
CA GLU A 121 3.94 8.29 2.53
C GLU A 121 4.09 9.11 3.81
N ALA A 122 3.18 10.06 4.04
CA ALA A 122 3.19 10.90 5.24
C ALA A 122 2.93 10.08 6.51
N SER A 123 1.93 9.19 6.49
CA SER A 123 1.59 8.31 7.62
C SER A 123 2.73 7.36 7.95
N SER A 124 3.35 6.79 6.92
CA SER A 124 4.50 5.87 7.07
C SER A 124 5.69 6.55 7.72
N GLN A 125 6.01 7.77 7.31
CA GLN A 125 7.08 8.56 7.92
C GLN A 125 6.71 8.97 9.34
N GLY A 126 5.46 9.42 9.56
CA GLY A 126 4.99 9.85 10.87
C GLY A 126 5.10 8.78 11.94
N ILE A 127 4.74 7.53 11.63
CA ILE A 127 4.86 6.42 12.58
C ILE A 127 6.34 6.11 12.90
N ILE A 128 7.22 6.09 11.90
CA ILE A 128 8.66 5.82 12.13
C ILE A 128 9.32 6.98 12.89
N ALA A 129 9.05 8.22 12.53
CA ALA A 129 9.57 9.38 13.23
C ALA A 129 9.09 9.41 14.69
N GLY A 130 7.81 9.12 14.95
CA GLY A 130 7.24 9.08 16.29
C GLY A 130 7.84 7.98 17.17
N ILE A 131 7.98 6.76 16.64
CA ILE A 131 8.64 5.66 17.36
C ILE A 131 10.10 6.02 17.68
N ASN A 132 10.85 6.53 16.70
CA ASN A 132 12.24 6.88 16.89
C ASN A 132 12.45 8.08 17.81
N ALA A 133 11.53 9.05 17.82
CA ALA A 133 11.53 10.13 18.80
C ALA A 133 11.30 9.60 20.23
N SER A 134 10.42 8.61 20.38
CA SER A 134 10.22 7.93 21.68
C SER A 134 11.49 7.17 22.12
N CYS A 135 12.07 6.37 21.21
CA CYS A 135 13.33 5.67 21.49
C CYS A 135 14.45 6.64 21.88
N PHE A 136 14.55 7.79 21.21
CA PHE A 136 15.52 8.83 21.53
C PHE A 136 15.36 9.37 22.96
N ILE A 137 14.12 9.63 23.39
CA ILE A 137 13.83 10.12 24.75
C ILE A 137 14.12 9.06 25.82
N LEU A 138 13.83 7.79 25.49
CA LEU A 138 13.97 6.64 26.40
C LEU A 138 15.38 6.04 26.40
N ASP A 139 16.30 6.57 25.59
CA ASP A 139 17.65 6.03 25.37
C ASP A 139 17.61 4.55 24.90
N GLU A 140 16.66 4.23 24.02
CA GLU A 140 16.48 2.91 23.43
C GLU A 140 17.03 2.86 22.00
N ASN A 141 17.26 1.64 21.49
CA ASN A 141 17.69 1.44 20.12
C ASN A 141 16.61 1.90 19.13
N PRO A 142 16.96 2.63 18.07
CA PRO A 142 15.99 3.13 17.11
C PRO A 142 15.42 2.01 16.23
N LEU A 143 14.15 2.13 15.85
CA LEU A 143 13.53 1.28 14.85
C LEU A 143 14.00 1.67 13.43
N ILE A 144 14.70 0.76 12.78
CA ILE A 144 15.10 0.87 11.39
C ILE A 144 14.48 -0.26 10.60
N LEU A 145 13.68 0.08 9.60
CA LEU A 145 13.13 -0.86 8.64
C LEU A 145 14.02 -0.87 7.38
N LYS A 146 14.44 -2.06 6.98
CA LYS A 146 15.20 -2.26 5.74
C LYS A 146 14.25 -2.40 4.54
N ARG A 147 14.82 -2.34 3.34
CA ARG A 147 14.10 -2.49 2.07
C ARG A 147 13.40 -3.83 1.90
N ASP A 148 13.90 -4.88 2.55
CA ASP A 148 13.31 -6.23 2.59
C ASP A 148 12.33 -6.44 3.75
N ASP A 149 12.30 -5.55 4.73
CA ASP A 149 11.35 -5.59 5.85
C ASP A 149 9.96 -5.06 5.46
N ALA A 150 9.90 -3.89 4.80
CA ALA A 150 8.64 -3.21 4.49
C ALA A 150 8.77 -2.18 3.36
N TYR A 151 7.64 -1.82 2.73
CA TYR A 151 7.58 -0.65 1.82
C TYR A 151 7.98 0.65 2.51
N ILE A 152 7.74 0.79 3.81
CA ILE A 152 8.24 1.93 4.62
C ILE A 152 9.77 1.98 4.59
N GLY A 153 10.43 0.83 4.68
CA GLY A 153 11.89 0.75 4.56
C GLY A 153 12.39 1.21 3.18
N VAL A 154 11.72 0.77 2.10
CA VAL A 154 12.03 1.22 0.73
C VAL A 154 11.82 2.73 0.59
N LEU A 155 10.70 3.25 1.12
CA LEU A 155 10.39 4.68 1.10
C LEU A 155 11.49 5.52 1.77
N ILE A 156 11.86 5.18 3.00
CA ILE A 156 12.84 5.96 3.78
C ILE A 156 14.22 5.87 3.13
N ASP A 157 14.62 4.68 2.72
CA ASP A 157 15.91 4.48 2.04
C ASP A 157 16.00 5.28 0.74
N ASP A 158 14.95 5.24 -0.10
CA ASP A 158 14.90 6.04 -1.33
C ASP A 158 14.95 7.55 -1.04
N LEU A 159 14.24 8.02 -0.01
CA LEU A 159 14.22 9.45 0.35
C LEU A 159 15.57 9.97 0.78
N ILE A 160 16.29 9.23 1.63
CA ILE A 160 17.56 9.69 2.19
C ILE A 160 18.75 9.51 1.24
N LEU A 161 18.65 8.59 0.26
CA LEU A 161 19.74 8.28 -0.66
C LEU A 161 19.58 8.94 -2.04
N LYS A 162 18.37 9.31 -2.43
CA LYS A 162 18.06 9.85 -3.75
C LYS A 162 17.45 11.23 -3.61
N ASP A 163 18.26 12.26 -3.82
CA ASP A 163 17.72 13.61 -3.95
C ASP A 163 16.80 13.67 -5.18
N THR A 164 15.55 14.04 -4.96
CA THR A 164 14.56 14.19 -6.02
C THR A 164 14.11 15.64 -6.10
N ASN A 165 14.05 16.18 -7.31
CA ASN A 165 13.50 17.51 -7.57
C ASN A 165 11.98 17.52 -7.70
N GLU A 166 11.37 16.34 -7.62
CA GLU A 166 9.92 16.14 -7.71
C GLU A 166 9.40 15.47 -6.46
N PRO A 167 8.14 15.71 -6.04
CA PRO A 167 7.54 15.03 -4.91
C PRO A 167 7.62 13.51 -5.07
N TYR A 168 8.16 12.84 -4.05
CA TYR A 168 8.30 11.39 -4.05
C TYR A 168 6.94 10.72 -3.89
N ARG A 169 6.72 9.67 -4.68
CA ARG A 169 5.59 8.73 -4.53
C ARG A 169 6.11 7.30 -4.51
N MET A 170 5.52 6.51 -3.61
CA MET A 170 5.83 5.09 -3.48
C MET A 170 5.05 4.27 -4.51
N PHE A 171 5.76 3.54 -5.34
CA PHE A 171 5.22 2.56 -6.28
C PHE A 171 5.78 1.19 -5.98
N THR A 172 4.99 0.15 -6.23
CA THR A 172 5.44 -1.24 -6.07
C THR A 172 6.67 -1.58 -6.92
N SER A 173 6.84 -0.88 -8.06
CA SER A 173 8.02 -1.03 -8.93
C SER A 173 9.33 -0.56 -8.30
N ARG A 174 9.28 0.21 -7.20
CA ARG A 174 10.48 0.65 -6.46
C ARG A 174 11.02 -0.41 -5.51
N ALA A 175 10.22 -1.43 -5.19
CA ALA A 175 10.59 -2.49 -4.27
C ALA A 175 11.17 -3.69 -5.03
N GLU A 176 12.39 -4.08 -4.70
CA GLU A 176 13.06 -5.26 -5.23
C GLU A 176 12.36 -6.54 -4.73
N TYR A 177 11.97 -6.56 -3.47
CA TYR A 177 11.38 -7.72 -2.78
C TYR A 177 9.85 -7.73 -2.83
N ARG A 178 9.22 -7.21 -3.90
CA ARG A 178 7.75 -7.03 -3.97
C ARG A 178 6.94 -8.31 -3.80
N LEU A 179 7.47 -9.48 -4.13
CA LEU A 179 6.80 -10.76 -3.89
C LEU A 179 6.82 -11.17 -2.41
N GLN A 180 7.81 -10.69 -1.66
CA GLN A 180 7.91 -10.87 -0.23
C GLN A 180 7.10 -9.81 0.53
N LEU A 181 7.08 -8.56 0.04
CA LEU A 181 6.43 -7.42 0.67
C LEU A 181 4.95 -7.34 0.24
N ARG A 182 4.12 -8.23 0.75
CA ARG A 182 2.68 -8.23 0.48
C ARG A 182 1.90 -7.62 1.64
N SER A 183 0.75 -7.04 1.33
CA SER A 183 -0.20 -6.56 2.36
C SER A 183 -0.72 -7.70 3.22
N SER A 184 -0.94 -8.89 2.61
CA SER A 184 -1.48 -10.08 3.29
C SER A 184 -0.57 -10.66 4.37
N ASN A 185 0.74 -10.36 4.35
CA ASN A 185 1.71 -10.90 5.30
C ASN A 185 2.47 -9.80 6.08
N ALA A 186 2.04 -8.57 6.03
CA ALA A 186 2.70 -7.45 6.73
C ALA A 186 2.75 -7.70 8.24
N ASP A 187 1.66 -8.21 8.81
CA ASP A 187 1.56 -8.62 10.20
C ASP A 187 2.60 -9.68 10.60
N GLN A 188 2.82 -10.67 9.74
CA GLN A 188 3.81 -11.74 9.98
C GLN A 188 5.25 -11.21 9.95
N ARG A 189 5.56 -10.37 8.93
CA ARG A 189 6.91 -9.82 8.76
C ARG A 189 7.31 -8.84 9.87
N LEU A 190 6.35 -8.06 10.35
CA LEU A 190 6.61 -6.98 11.30
C LEU A 190 6.35 -7.36 12.76
N LEU A 191 5.72 -8.51 13.06
CA LEU A 191 5.35 -8.90 14.43
C LEU A 191 6.54 -8.90 15.39
N LYS A 192 7.72 -9.36 14.95
CA LYS A 192 8.92 -9.36 15.79
C LYS A 192 9.29 -7.95 16.23
N LYS A 193 9.31 -7.01 15.28
CA LYS A 193 9.60 -5.60 15.55
C LYS A 193 8.52 -4.95 16.41
N THR A 194 7.26 -5.27 16.13
CA THR A 194 6.11 -4.80 16.92
C THR A 194 6.21 -5.19 18.38
N LYS A 195 6.66 -6.43 18.66
CA LYS A 195 6.90 -6.92 20.04
C LYS A 195 8.09 -6.21 20.69
N GLU A 196 9.18 -6.03 19.95
CA GLU A 196 10.41 -5.41 20.43
C GLU A 196 10.16 -3.96 20.91
N TYR A 197 9.30 -3.24 20.21
CA TYR A 197 8.99 -1.83 20.53
C TYR A 197 7.64 -1.63 21.23
N ASN A 198 6.98 -2.69 21.70
CA ASN A 198 5.69 -2.65 22.40
C ASN A 198 4.59 -1.83 21.67
N LEU A 199 4.50 -1.98 20.34
CA LEU A 199 3.61 -1.17 19.51
C LEU A 199 2.16 -1.65 19.51
N LEU A 200 1.88 -2.83 20.01
CA LEU A 200 0.54 -3.43 20.09
C LEU A 200 0.27 -4.00 21.47
N ASP A 201 -0.99 -4.05 21.85
CA ASP A 201 -1.42 -4.72 23.08
C ASP A 201 -1.21 -6.23 23.02
N GLU A 202 -1.08 -6.87 24.18
CA GLU A 202 -0.81 -8.30 24.32
C GLU A 202 -1.84 -9.16 23.59
N LYS A 203 -3.13 -8.83 23.70
CA LYS A 203 -4.21 -9.59 23.07
C LYS A 203 -4.09 -9.60 21.55
N THR A 204 -3.72 -8.46 20.95
CA THR A 204 -3.48 -8.35 19.51
C THR A 204 -2.25 -9.15 19.10
N VAL A 205 -1.17 -9.09 19.89
CA VAL A 205 0.05 -9.86 19.70
C VAL A 205 -0.19 -11.36 19.76
N GLU A 206 -0.98 -11.85 20.74
CA GLU A 206 -1.37 -13.24 20.86
C GLU A 206 -2.16 -13.72 19.63
N LYS A 207 -3.17 -12.96 19.22
CA LYS A 207 -3.99 -13.27 18.05
C LYS A 207 -3.17 -13.37 16.76
N LEU A 208 -2.21 -12.44 16.55
CA LEU A 208 -1.32 -12.48 15.41
C LEU A 208 -0.34 -13.67 15.48
N SER A 209 0.17 -13.97 16.67
CA SER A 209 1.06 -15.12 16.89
C SER A 209 0.34 -16.44 16.57
N GLU A 210 -0.90 -16.60 17.04
CA GLU A 210 -1.76 -17.74 16.72
C GLU A 210 -2.02 -17.88 15.21
N LYS A 211 -2.31 -16.77 14.52
CA LYS A 211 -2.49 -16.74 13.05
C LYS A 211 -1.24 -17.26 12.33
N ILE A 212 -0.06 -16.77 12.72
CA ILE A 212 1.22 -17.17 12.13
C ILE A 212 1.51 -18.65 12.39
N GLU A 213 1.28 -19.12 13.61
CA GLU A 213 1.45 -20.53 13.98
C GLU A 213 0.55 -21.44 13.14
N LYS A 214 -0.75 -21.13 13.05
CA LYS A 214 -1.71 -21.88 12.25
C LYS A 214 -1.33 -21.89 10.76
N THR A 215 -0.90 -20.77 10.22
CA THR A 215 -0.44 -20.68 8.82
C THR A 215 0.79 -21.58 8.60
N THR A 216 1.76 -21.50 9.50
CA THR A 216 2.99 -22.29 9.43
C THR A 216 2.69 -23.80 9.54
N ASN A 217 1.82 -24.19 10.46
CA ASN A 217 1.42 -25.59 10.64
C ASN A 217 0.68 -26.12 9.40
N LEU A 218 -0.18 -25.31 8.80
CA LEU A 218 -0.87 -25.67 7.56
C LEU A 218 0.10 -25.85 6.39
N VAL A 219 1.07 -24.94 6.21
CA VAL A 219 2.11 -25.08 5.19
C VAL A 219 2.90 -26.37 5.39
N LYS A 220 3.39 -26.63 6.60
CA LYS A 220 4.11 -27.87 6.93
C LYS A 220 3.27 -29.12 6.66
N TYR A 221 1.98 -29.05 7.00
CA TYR A 221 1.06 -30.16 6.73
C TYR A 221 0.97 -30.46 5.22
N LEU A 222 0.75 -29.44 4.39
CA LEU A 222 0.67 -29.57 2.93
C LEU A 222 1.98 -30.03 2.28
N GLU A 223 3.12 -29.66 2.85
CA GLU A 223 4.44 -30.07 2.38
C GLU A 223 4.79 -31.51 2.77
N ASN A 224 4.31 -31.99 3.93
CA ASN A 224 4.71 -33.29 4.45
C ASN A 224 3.72 -34.42 4.14
N ASN A 225 2.50 -34.11 3.72
CA ASN A 225 1.48 -35.11 3.46
C ASN A 225 1.22 -35.29 1.95
N ASN A 226 0.88 -36.52 1.61
CA ASN A 226 0.49 -36.88 0.24
C ASN A 226 -1.02 -36.86 0.07
N ILE A 227 -1.44 -36.56 -1.16
CA ILE A 227 -2.80 -36.77 -1.63
C ILE A 227 -2.80 -37.93 -2.61
N TYR A 228 -3.84 -38.73 -2.59
CA TYR A 228 -3.98 -39.95 -3.40
C TYR A 228 -4.81 -39.70 -4.64
N PRO A 229 -4.54 -40.43 -5.76
CA PRO A 229 -5.24 -40.25 -7.04
C PRO A 229 -6.77 -40.27 -6.91
N GLU A 230 -7.31 -41.21 -6.15
CA GLU A 230 -8.75 -41.41 -5.93
C GLU A 230 -9.43 -40.25 -5.18
N LYS A 231 -8.64 -39.41 -4.51
CA LYS A 231 -9.15 -38.28 -3.73
C LYS A 231 -9.14 -36.96 -4.49
N ILE A 232 -8.37 -36.85 -5.58
CA ILE A 232 -8.16 -35.55 -6.25
C ILE A 232 -8.37 -35.57 -7.76
N ASN A 233 -8.24 -36.73 -8.43
CA ASN A 233 -8.23 -36.79 -9.88
C ASN A 233 -9.55 -36.28 -10.50
N SER A 234 -10.71 -36.61 -9.95
CA SER A 234 -11.99 -36.06 -10.43
C SER A 234 -11.97 -34.53 -10.44
N ARG A 235 -11.42 -33.93 -9.37
CA ARG A 235 -11.31 -32.47 -9.30
C ARG A 235 -10.29 -31.90 -10.26
N LEU A 236 -9.16 -32.59 -10.47
CA LEU A 236 -8.16 -32.19 -11.46
C LEU A 236 -8.71 -32.23 -12.90
N GLU A 237 -9.54 -33.23 -13.24
CA GLU A 237 -10.23 -33.31 -14.54
C GLU A 237 -11.21 -32.13 -14.73
N GLU A 238 -12.00 -31.81 -13.71
CA GLU A 238 -12.90 -30.63 -13.74
C GLU A 238 -12.14 -29.32 -13.98
N LEU A 239 -10.93 -29.21 -13.42
CA LEU A 239 -10.08 -28.04 -13.56
C LEU A 239 -9.26 -28.05 -14.86
N ASP A 240 -9.40 -29.10 -15.70
CA ASP A 240 -8.57 -29.31 -16.89
C ASP A 240 -7.06 -29.30 -16.51
N GLU A 241 -6.73 -30.02 -15.46
CA GLU A 241 -5.38 -30.26 -14.96
C GLU A 241 -4.98 -31.73 -15.11
N LYS A 242 -3.68 -31.99 -15.23
CA LYS A 242 -3.16 -33.34 -15.40
C LYS A 242 -3.42 -34.19 -14.16
N ILE A 243 -4.10 -35.34 -14.32
CA ILE A 243 -4.30 -36.33 -13.26
C ILE A 243 -2.98 -36.87 -12.72
N ILE A 244 -2.98 -37.36 -11.49
CA ILE A 244 -1.84 -38.04 -10.86
C ILE A 244 -2.04 -39.55 -10.91
N LYS A 245 -0.96 -40.30 -11.03
CA LYS A 245 -0.97 -41.78 -11.10
C LYS A 245 -0.54 -42.43 -9.79
N GLU A 246 0.12 -41.67 -8.92
CA GLU A 246 0.69 -42.12 -7.64
C GLU A 246 0.49 -41.08 -6.57
N PRO A 247 0.56 -41.44 -5.26
CA PRO A 247 0.47 -40.51 -4.17
C PRO A 247 1.49 -39.37 -4.32
N THR A 248 0.99 -38.14 -4.34
CA THR A 248 1.80 -36.94 -4.60
C THR A 248 1.68 -35.96 -3.44
N ARG A 249 2.76 -35.24 -3.12
CA ARG A 249 2.76 -34.19 -2.10
C ARG A 249 1.66 -33.16 -2.38
N MET A 250 0.85 -32.85 -1.36
CA MET A 250 -0.25 -31.87 -1.48
C MET A 250 0.27 -30.51 -1.98
N SER A 251 1.43 -30.08 -1.49
CA SER A 251 2.08 -28.85 -1.94
C SER A 251 2.42 -28.85 -3.42
N ASN A 252 2.80 -29.99 -4.02
CA ASN A 252 3.09 -30.08 -5.45
C ASN A 252 1.83 -29.96 -6.31
N ILE A 253 0.71 -30.47 -5.82
CA ILE A 253 -0.59 -30.30 -6.48
C ILE A 253 -1.03 -28.84 -6.37
N LEU A 254 -0.91 -28.23 -5.19
CA LEU A 254 -1.29 -26.83 -4.95
C LEU A 254 -0.47 -25.83 -5.77
N LYS A 255 0.77 -26.17 -6.17
CA LYS A 255 1.59 -25.33 -7.06
C LYS A 255 1.05 -25.22 -8.48
N ARG A 256 0.08 -26.06 -8.88
CA ARG A 256 -0.53 -25.99 -10.21
C ARG A 256 -1.41 -24.74 -10.35
N PRO A 257 -1.41 -24.08 -11.52
CA PRO A 257 -2.07 -22.78 -11.69
C PRO A 257 -3.57 -22.76 -11.34
N LYS A 258 -4.30 -23.80 -11.76
CA LYS A 258 -5.76 -23.84 -11.59
C LYS A 258 -6.21 -24.45 -10.26
N VAL A 259 -5.29 -25.04 -9.50
CA VAL A 259 -5.60 -25.67 -8.20
C VAL A 259 -5.51 -24.65 -7.08
N SER A 260 -6.50 -24.62 -6.20
CA SER A 260 -6.56 -23.79 -5.01
C SER A 260 -6.53 -24.63 -3.73
N ILE A 261 -6.31 -23.98 -2.60
CA ILE A 261 -6.33 -24.65 -1.30
C ILE A 261 -7.71 -25.23 -0.94
N SER A 262 -8.79 -24.66 -1.50
CA SER A 262 -10.14 -25.19 -1.33
C SER A 262 -10.32 -26.57 -1.96
N ASP A 263 -9.58 -26.86 -3.03
CA ASP A 263 -9.60 -28.18 -3.66
C ASP A 263 -8.95 -29.25 -2.74
N MET A 264 -7.96 -28.85 -1.93
CA MET A 264 -7.34 -29.71 -0.93
C MET A 264 -8.31 -30.09 0.20
N LYS A 265 -9.23 -29.20 0.59
CA LYS A 265 -10.28 -29.48 1.60
C LYS A 265 -11.24 -30.57 1.12
N ILE A 266 -11.68 -30.48 -0.13
CA ILE A 266 -12.60 -31.46 -0.73
C ILE A 266 -11.94 -32.81 -0.82
N ALA A 267 -10.66 -32.87 -1.15
CA ALA A 267 -9.92 -34.10 -1.39
C ALA A 267 -9.52 -34.84 -0.11
N ASN A 268 -9.59 -34.19 1.07
CA ASN A 268 -9.08 -34.78 2.30
C ASN A 268 -10.09 -34.69 3.46
N GLU A 269 -11.18 -35.48 3.37
CA GLU A 269 -12.23 -35.52 4.39
C GLU A 269 -11.76 -35.94 5.79
N GLU A 270 -10.71 -36.77 5.84
CA GLU A 270 -10.13 -37.28 7.10
C GLU A 270 -9.44 -36.17 7.92
N ASN A 271 -9.02 -35.10 7.25
CA ASN A 271 -8.34 -33.97 7.87
C ASN A 271 -9.18 -32.69 7.94
N LYS A 272 -10.50 -32.81 7.94
CA LYS A 272 -11.44 -31.68 8.07
C LYS A 272 -11.08 -30.72 9.21
N ASN A 273 -10.59 -31.25 10.34
CA ASN A 273 -10.21 -30.44 11.50
C ASN A 273 -9.00 -29.53 11.29
N VAL A 274 -8.07 -29.90 10.40
CA VAL A 274 -6.90 -29.06 10.07
C VAL A 274 -7.27 -27.95 9.09
N LEU A 275 -8.21 -28.22 8.18
CA LEU A 275 -8.53 -27.34 7.06
C LEU A 275 -9.87 -26.61 7.17
N THR A 276 -10.78 -27.01 8.08
CA THR A 276 -12.18 -26.56 8.07
C THR A 276 -12.70 -25.85 9.31
N ASN A 277 -12.08 -25.99 10.48
CA ASN A 277 -12.58 -25.32 11.67
C ASN A 277 -12.15 -23.86 11.70
N HIS A 278 -13.04 -22.96 11.25
CA HIS A 278 -12.93 -21.49 11.39
C HIS A 278 -11.55 -20.90 11.10
N MET A 279 -10.73 -21.60 10.31
CA MET A 279 -9.53 -20.98 9.77
C MET A 279 -10.03 -19.83 8.91
N LYS A 280 -9.69 -18.64 9.32
CA LYS A 280 -10.00 -17.44 8.57
C LYS A 280 -9.45 -17.61 7.16
N GLU A 281 -10.18 -17.11 6.20
CA GLU A 281 -9.77 -17.10 4.78
C GLU A 281 -8.34 -16.59 4.59
N GLU A 282 -7.92 -15.65 5.43
CA GLU A 282 -6.56 -15.11 5.48
C GLU A 282 -5.47 -16.17 5.69
N ILE A 283 -5.69 -17.15 6.59
CA ILE A 283 -4.71 -18.23 6.87
C ILE A 283 -4.59 -19.15 5.66
N LEU A 284 -5.72 -19.49 5.05
CA LEU A 284 -5.77 -20.33 3.86
C LEU A 284 -5.10 -19.64 2.67
N PHE A 285 -5.43 -18.39 2.45
CA PHE A 285 -4.87 -17.56 1.39
C PHE A 285 -3.34 -17.41 1.53
N GLU A 286 -2.86 -17.14 2.74
CA GLU A 286 -1.43 -16.96 2.97
C GLU A 286 -0.67 -18.28 2.84
N ALA A 287 -1.21 -19.40 3.33
CA ALA A 287 -0.60 -20.73 3.17
C ALA A 287 -0.50 -21.13 1.67
N GLU A 288 -1.55 -20.90 0.88
CA GLU A 288 -1.53 -21.10 -0.55
C GLU A 288 -0.47 -20.23 -1.23
N THR A 289 -0.42 -18.95 -0.88
CA THR A 289 0.53 -17.99 -1.42
C THR A 289 1.97 -18.40 -1.12
N ILE A 290 2.27 -18.79 0.11
CA ILE A 290 3.60 -19.27 0.50
C ILE A 290 4.03 -20.46 -0.37
N ILE A 291 3.15 -21.44 -0.55
CA ILE A 291 3.46 -22.65 -1.35
C ILE A 291 3.64 -22.32 -2.83
N LYS A 292 2.71 -21.55 -3.42
CA LYS A 292 2.76 -21.21 -4.86
C LYS A 292 3.96 -20.34 -5.21
N TYR A 293 4.32 -19.39 -4.35
CA TYR A 293 5.40 -18.44 -4.61
C TYR A 293 6.75 -18.85 -4.02
N SER A 294 6.85 -19.99 -3.32
CA SER A 294 8.09 -20.44 -2.66
C SER A 294 9.32 -20.41 -3.58
N GLY A 295 9.20 -20.92 -4.81
CA GLY A 295 10.31 -20.95 -5.77
C GLY A 295 10.74 -19.55 -6.26
N TYR A 296 9.83 -18.60 -6.33
CA TYR A 296 10.12 -17.23 -6.74
C TYR A 296 10.74 -16.44 -5.58
N ILE A 297 10.22 -16.61 -4.37
CA ILE A 297 10.73 -15.94 -3.16
C ILE A 297 12.16 -16.41 -2.85
N ASN A 298 12.44 -17.69 -2.99
CA ASN A 298 13.80 -18.20 -2.75
C ASN A 298 14.81 -17.62 -3.76
N ARG A 299 14.44 -17.53 -5.04
CA ARG A 299 15.29 -16.89 -6.06
C ARG A 299 15.50 -15.37 -5.87
N GLN A 300 14.65 -14.69 -5.10
CA GLN A 300 14.87 -13.29 -4.75
C GLN A 300 15.81 -13.09 -3.56
N LYS A 301 16.01 -14.15 -2.76
CA LYS A 301 16.91 -14.12 -1.61
C LYS A 301 18.37 -14.48 -1.96
N ASP A 302 18.52 -15.23 -3.04
CA ASP A 302 19.84 -15.58 -3.64
C ASP A 302 20.36 -14.40 -4.49
#